data_298ced8f7bedc332f95fdf0fc05bfb56
#
_entry.id   298ced8f7bedc332f95fdf0fc05bfb56
#
_cell.length_a   1.000
_cell.length_b   1.000
_cell.length_c   1.000
_cell.angle_alpha   90.00
_cell.angle_beta   90.00
_cell.angle_gamma   90.00
#
_symmetry.space_group_name_H-M   'P 1'
#
loop_
_entity.id
_entity.type
_entity.pdbx_description
1 polymer ?
#
loop_
_entity_poly.entity_id
_entity_poly.type
_entity_poly.pdbx_seq_one_letter_code
_entity_poly.pdbx_strand_id
1 'polypeptide(L)'
;YIVKIPEAGKFEFLDSGWMDEVTKGRLRGELSDKQYAERIESIKRFERQLTDNGYLVLKLFFQIGKKEQKKRLEELEGNKDTAWRVGENDWWQNKHYDKCEEVFDKYLTDTNASVAPWYIIDSGDKKWAELQVLETLCSGIHVAMQNESLAVPILQNVFPLVKMPKLSEVELDREISEEEYKKELRHLQKKL
;
A
#
# COMPACT_ATOMS: atom_id res chain seq x y z
N TYR A 1 -7.03 -12.30 9.08
CA TYR A 1 -7.48 -10.92 8.79
C TYR A 1 -8.97 -10.69 9.05
N ILE A 2 -9.84 -11.65 8.81
CA ILE A 2 -11.30 -11.53 9.07
C ILE A 2 -11.61 -11.04 10.50
N VAL A 3 -10.82 -11.44 11.49
CA VAL A 3 -10.98 -11.02 12.90
C VAL A 3 -10.65 -9.54 13.13
N LYS A 4 -10.02 -8.87 12.15
CA LYS A 4 -9.61 -7.47 12.22
C LYS A 4 -10.48 -6.54 11.37
N ILE A 5 -11.61 -7.01 10.84
CA ILE A 5 -12.53 -6.16 10.10
C ILE A 5 -13.20 -5.20 11.09
N PRO A 6 -13.12 -3.87 10.89
CA PRO A 6 -13.69 -2.91 11.82
C PRO A 6 -15.23 -2.92 11.77
N GLU A 7 -15.86 -2.49 12.84
CA GLU A 7 -17.28 -2.21 12.85
C GLU A 7 -17.61 -0.98 11.98
N ALA A 8 -18.88 -0.83 11.58
CA ALA A 8 -19.33 0.32 10.81
C ALA A 8 -18.96 1.65 11.49
N GLY A 9 -18.44 2.58 10.71
CA GLY A 9 -17.98 3.89 11.18
C GLY A 9 -16.63 3.90 11.90
N LYS A 10 -15.90 2.77 11.88
CA LYS A 10 -14.56 2.66 12.45
C LYS A 10 -13.51 2.44 11.35
N PHE A 11 -12.26 2.77 11.67
CA PHE A 11 -11.09 2.55 10.82
C PHE A 11 -10.22 1.44 11.38
N GLU A 12 -9.62 0.66 10.49
CA GLU A 12 -8.57 -0.29 10.82
C GLU A 12 -7.37 -0.04 9.88
N PHE A 13 -6.18 0.06 10.47
CA PHE A 13 -4.93 0.18 9.73
C PHE A 13 -4.18 -1.14 9.82
N LEU A 14 -3.93 -1.76 8.68
CA LEU A 14 -3.20 -3.02 8.60
C LEU A 14 -1.79 -2.75 8.07
N ASP A 15 -0.79 -2.98 8.90
CA ASP A 15 0.60 -3.01 8.46
C ASP A 15 0.86 -4.27 7.63
N SER A 16 1.46 -4.12 6.46
CA SER A 16 1.76 -5.16 5.47
C SER A 16 0.55 -5.91 4.89
N GLY A 17 -0.60 -5.88 5.52
CA GLY A 17 -1.83 -6.54 5.05
C GLY A 17 -1.61 -8.00 4.63
N TRP A 18 -2.30 -8.42 3.59
CA TRP A 18 -2.17 -9.76 2.98
C TRP A 18 -1.15 -9.85 1.85
N MET A 19 -0.51 -8.74 1.47
CA MET A 19 0.57 -8.69 0.48
C MET A 19 1.80 -9.46 0.95
N ASP A 20 2.17 -9.30 2.21
CA ASP A 20 3.44 -9.76 2.78
C ASP A 20 3.63 -11.29 2.64
N GLU A 21 2.61 -12.08 2.96
CA GLU A 21 2.67 -13.54 2.84
C GLU A 21 2.92 -13.99 1.39
N VAL A 22 2.23 -13.36 0.43
CA VAL A 22 2.31 -13.75 -0.98
C VAL A 22 3.64 -13.35 -1.60
N THR A 23 4.08 -12.11 -1.35
CA THR A 23 5.34 -11.60 -1.91
C THR A 23 6.56 -12.29 -1.30
N LYS A 24 6.57 -12.50 0.02
CA LYS A 24 7.63 -13.28 0.69
C LYS A 24 7.69 -14.72 0.19
N GLY A 25 6.54 -15.38 0.04
CA GLY A 25 6.48 -16.73 -0.51
C GLY A 25 7.03 -16.83 -1.93
N ARG A 26 6.77 -15.82 -2.77
CA ARG A 26 7.36 -15.74 -4.12
C ARG A 26 8.87 -15.50 -4.08
N LEU A 27 9.35 -14.57 -3.26
CA LEU A 27 10.77 -14.25 -3.14
C LEU A 27 11.60 -15.42 -2.65
N ARG A 28 11.03 -16.25 -1.76
CA ARG A 28 11.67 -17.46 -1.23
C ARG A 28 11.52 -18.68 -2.13
N GLY A 29 10.72 -18.61 -3.21
CA GLY A 29 10.43 -19.75 -4.07
C GLY A 29 9.51 -20.81 -3.44
N GLU A 30 8.78 -20.44 -2.40
CA GLU A 30 7.84 -21.32 -1.68
C GLU A 30 6.49 -21.43 -2.40
N LEU A 31 6.15 -20.45 -3.26
CA LEU A 31 4.92 -20.43 -4.05
C LEU A 31 5.20 -20.70 -5.53
N SER A 32 4.61 -21.76 -6.06
CA SER A 32 4.53 -22.00 -7.51
C SER A 32 3.64 -20.95 -8.19
N ASP A 33 3.70 -20.86 -9.51
CA ASP A 33 2.84 -19.94 -10.29
C ASP A 33 1.35 -20.22 -10.09
N LYS A 34 0.98 -21.48 -9.99
CA LYS A 34 -0.40 -21.91 -9.71
C LYS A 34 -0.86 -21.43 -8.33
N GLN A 35 -0.06 -21.69 -7.29
CA GLN A 35 -0.36 -21.27 -5.93
C GLN A 35 -0.43 -19.74 -5.80
N TYR A 36 0.48 -19.04 -6.48
CA TYR A 36 0.42 -17.58 -6.55
C TYR A 36 -0.91 -17.10 -7.14
N ALA A 37 -1.32 -17.62 -8.31
CA ALA A 37 -2.57 -17.25 -8.95
C ALA A 37 -3.79 -17.53 -8.05
N GLU A 38 -3.82 -18.67 -7.37
CA GLU A 38 -4.87 -19.02 -6.41
C GLU A 38 -4.94 -18.03 -5.23
N ARG A 39 -3.78 -17.59 -4.71
CA ARG A 39 -3.72 -16.58 -3.64
C ARG A 39 -4.21 -15.22 -4.12
N ILE A 40 -3.80 -14.78 -5.31
CA ILE A 40 -4.26 -13.53 -5.91
C ILE A 40 -5.79 -13.53 -6.08
N GLU A 41 -6.37 -14.59 -6.63
CA GLU A 41 -7.82 -14.72 -6.78
C GLU A 41 -8.56 -14.74 -5.41
N SER A 42 -7.97 -15.34 -4.40
CA SER A 42 -8.52 -15.32 -3.04
C SER A 42 -8.53 -13.89 -2.45
N ILE A 43 -7.44 -13.14 -2.63
CA ILE A 43 -7.32 -11.75 -2.19
C ILE A 43 -8.37 -10.87 -2.90
N LYS A 44 -8.46 -10.97 -4.21
CA LYS A 44 -9.43 -10.20 -5.01
C LYS A 44 -10.87 -10.47 -4.59
N ARG A 45 -11.22 -11.74 -4.32
CA ARG A 45 -12.54 -12.11 -3.80
C ARG A 45 -12.80 -11.54 -2.42
N PHE A 46 -11.80 -11.56 -1.54
CA PHE A 46 -11.93 -11.01 -0.19
C PHE A 46 -12.10 -9.49 -0.22
N GLU A 47 -11.29 -8.77 -0.98
CA GLU A 47 -11.42 -7.32 -1.17
C GLU A 47 -12.79 -6.96 -1.75
N ARG A 48 -13.26 -7.73 -2.72
CA ARG A 48 -14.60 -7.58 -3.27
C ARG A 48 -15.70 -7.77 -2.23
N GLN A 49 -15.59 -8.83 -1.40
CA GLN A 49 -16.56 -9.05 -0.33
C GLN A 49 -16.62 -7.87 0.65
N LEU A 50 -15.48 -7.26 0.98
CA LEU A 50 -15.45 -6.06 1.81
C LEU A 50 -16.17 -4.89 1.12
N THR A 51 -15.81 -4.58 -0.11
CA THR A 51 -16.39 -3.44 -0.85
C THR A 51 -17.87 -3.64 -1.16
N ASP A 52 -18.31 -4.85 -1.48
CA ASP A 52 -19.73 -5.20 -1.68
C ASP A 52 -20.55 -5.03 -0.37
N ASN A 53 -19.92 -5.09 0.79
CA ASN A 53 -20.53 -4.83 2.10
C ASN A 53 -20.32 -3.39 2.61
N GLY A 54 -19.96 -2.46 1.73
CA GLY A 54 -19.87 -1.03 2.04
C GLY A 54 -18.57 -0.60 2.72
N TYR A 55 -17.54 -1.47 2.77
CA TYR A 55 -16.23 -1.06 3.26
C TYR A 55 -15.44 -0.29 2.18
N LEU A 56 -14.83 0.80 2.59
CA LEU A 56 -13.80 1.48 1.80
C LEU A 56 -12.45 0.79 2.06
N VAL A 57 -11.86 0.23 1.01
CA VAL A 57 -10.54 -0.41 1.06
C VAL A 57 -9.54 0.46 0.32
N LEU A 58 -8.60 1.07 1.03
CA LEU A 58 -7.49 1.84 0.47
C LEU A 58 -6.20 1.07 0.70
N LYS A 59 -5.45 0.83 -0.38
CA LYS A 59 -4.18 0.11 -0.33
C LYS A 59 -3.05 1.08 -0.64
N LEU A 60 -2.11 1.24 0.30
CA LEU A 60 -0.98 2.15 0.18
C LEU A 60 0.32 1.34 0.07
N PHE A 61 1.09 1.60 -0.97
CA PHE A 61 2.42 1.03 -1.14
C PHE A 61 3.47 2.13 -0.98
N PHE A 62 4.30 2.01 0.04
CA PHE A 62 5.35 2.99 0.36
C PHE A 62 6.62 2.63 -0.40
N GLN A 63 6.89 3.37 -1.48
CA GLN A 63 8.08 3.17 -2.32
C GLN A 63 9.22 4.07 -1.87
N ILE A 64 10.41 3.48 -1.69
CA ILE A 64 11.66 4.22 -1.48
C ILE A 64 12.76 3.64 -2.37
N GLY A 65 13.67 4.48 -2.83
CA GLY A 65 14.81 4.03 -3.61
C GLY A 65 15.82 3.22 -2.78
N LYS A 66 16.54 2.29 -3.44
CA LYS A 66 17.53 1.38 -2.83
C LYS A 66 18.55 2.08 -1.93
N LYS A 67 19.04 3.25 -2.38
CA LYS A 67 20.04 4.04 -1.63
C LYS A 67 19.45 4.61 -0.34
N GLU A 68 18.24 5.17 -0.43
CA GLU A 68 17.54 5.73 0.74
C GLU A 68 17.14 4.61 1.71
N GLN A 69 16.66 3.46 1.22
CA GLN A 69 16.38 2.30 2.05
C GLN A 69 17.64 1.87 2.84
N LYS A 70 18.80 1.74 2.15
CA LYS A 70 20.07 1.40 2.80
C LYS A 70 20.43 2.40 3.89
N LYS A 71 20.37 3.69 3.59
CA LYS A 71 20.67 4.77 4.54
C LYS A 71 19.80 4.67 5.80
N ARG A 72 18.48 4.44 5.62
CA ARG A 72 17.56 4.30 6.78
C ARG A 72 17.83 3.06 7.61
N LEU A 73 18.20 1.94 6.97
CA LEU A 73 18.62 0.74 7.70
C LEU A 73 19.87 0.99 8.53
N GLU A 74 20.90 1.64 7.96
CA GLU A 74 22.12 2.03 8.66
C GLU A 74 21.85 2.98 9.84
N GLU A 75 20.96 3.97 9.65
CA GLU A 75 20.55 4.89 10.72
C GLU A 75 19.83 4.18 11.87
N LEU A 76 18.91 3.27 11.56
CA LEU A 76 18.18 2.48 12.56
C LEU A 76 19.10 1.53 13.33
N GLU A 77 20.00 0.83 12.63
CA GLU A 77 20.94 -0.13 13.21
C GLU A 77 22.02 0.57 14.06
N GLY A 78 22.42 1.77 13.65
CA GLY A 78 23.40 2.59 14.41
C GLY A 78 22.88 3.16 15.73
N ASN A 79 21.57 3.16 15.95
CA ASN A 79 20.96 3.67 17.19
C ASN A 79 20.50 2.49 18.08
N LYS A 80 20.99 2.42 19.31
CA LYS A 80 20.69 1.34 20.28
C LYS A 80 19.19 1.14 20.53
N ASP A 81 18.40 2.23 20.48
CA ASP A 81 16.96 2.18 20.76
C ASP A 81 16.15 1.64 19.58
N THR A 82 16.72 1.63 18.38
CA THR A 82 16.04 1.21 17.14
C THR A 82 16.71 0.05 16.42
N ALA A 83 17.92 -0.36 16.81
CA ALA A 83 18.68 -1.43 16.16
C ALA A 83 17.91 -2.76 16.08
N TRP A 84 17.07 -3.06 17.08
CA TRP A 84 16.23 -4.26 17.12
C TRP A 84 15.19 -4.32 15.99
N ARG A 85 14.92 -3.21 15.30
CA ARG A 85 13.97 -3.12 14.18
C ARG A 85 14.56 -3.59 12.86
N VAL A 86 15.89 -3.74 12.77
CA VAL A 86 16.59 -4.14 11.55
C VAL A 86 17.03 -5.59 11.67
N GLY A 87 16.58 -6.43 10.76
CA GLY A 87 16.91 -7.84 10.73
C GLY A 87 17.59 -8.26 9.43
N GLU A 88 18.01 -9.52 9.37
CA GLU A 88 18.66 -10.10 8.18
C GLU A 88 17.79 -10.00 6.92
N ASN A 89 16.46 -10.08 7.06
CA ASN A 89 15.54 -9.98 5.94
C ASN A 89 15.55 -8.57 5.31
N ASP A 90 15.74 -7.51 6.10
CA ASP A 90 15.77 -6.12 5.62
C ASP A 90 17.02 -5.89 4.76
N TRP A 91 18.16 -6.37 5.24
CA TRP A 91 19.42 -6.34 4.48
C TRP A 91 19.38 -7.22 3.24
N TRP A 92 18.76 -8.40 3.33
CA TRP A 92 18.55 -9.27 2.19
C TRP A 92 17.70 -8.57 1.13
N GLN A 93 16.61 -7.92 1.51
CA GLN A 93 15.73 -7.17 0.62
C GLN A 93 16.49 -6.01 -0.06
N ASN A 94 17.25 -5.24 0.69
CA ASN A 94 18.08 -4.17 0.10
C ASN A 94 19.10 -4.70 -0.88
N LYS A 95 19.78 -5.80 -0.56
CA LYS A 95 20.75 -6.46 -1.46
C LYS A 95 20.09 -6.94 -2.76
N HIS A 96 18.87 -7.44 -2.68
CA HIS A 96 18.13 -7.99 -3.81
C HIS A 96 16.98 -7.08 -4.24
N TYR A 97 17.16 -5.77 -4.09
CA TYR A 97 16.15 -4.74 -4.31
C TYR A 97 15.42 -4.92 -5.64
N ASP A 98 16.15 -5.05 -6.75
CA ASP A 98 15.57 -5.16 -8.10
C ASP A 98 14.66 -6.39 -8.25
N LYS A 99 15.07 -7.53 -7.66
CA LYS A 99 14.25 -8.75 -7.62
C LYS A 99 12.99 -8.56 -6.78
N CYS A 100 13.08 -7.83 -5.66
CA CYS A 100 11.93 -7.51 -4.82
C CYS A 100 10.96 -6.58 -5.56
N GLU A 101 11.50 -5.58 -6.24
CA GLU A 101 10.71 -4.63 -7.03
C GLU A 101 9.92 -5.35 -8.14
N GLU A 102 10.51 -6.28 -8.88
CA GLU A 102 9.80 -7.10 -9.88
C GLU A 102 8.63 -7.90 -9.28
N VAL A 103 8.83 -8.50 -8.10
CA VAL A 103 7.78 -9.27 -7.43
C VAL A 103 6.67 -8.35 -6.92
N PHE A 104 7.03 -7.17 -6.41
CA PHE A 104 6.06 -6.18 -5.96
C PHE A 104 5.27 -5.60 -7.13
N ASP A 105 5.92 -5.20 -8.22
CA ASP A 105 5.25 -4.71 -9.43
C ASP A 105 4.22 -5.72 -9.96
N LYS A 106 4.61 -6.99 -10.00
CA LYS A 106 3.69 -8.05 -10.42
C LYS A 106 2.50 -8.15 -9.48
N TYR A 107 2.73 -8.17 -8.16
CA TYR A 107 1.67 -8.27 -7.17
C TYR A 107 0.71 -7.07 -7.23
N LEU A 108 1.26 -5.85 -7.28
CA LEU A 108 0.47 -4.63 -7.40
C LEU A 108 -0.39 -4.66 -8.67
N THR A 109 0.20 -5.04 -9.81
CA THR A 109 -0.52 -5.15 -11.09
C THR A 109 -1.65 -6.18 -11.01
N ASP A 110 -1.39 -7.36 -10.44
CA ASP A 110 -2.34 -8.46 -10.38
C ASP A 110 -3.50 -8.20 -9.38
N THR A 111 -3.33 -7.25 -8.45
CA THR A 111 -4.31 -6.94 -7.40
C THR A 111 -4.87 -5.51 -7.45
N ASN A 112 -4.51 -4.71 -8.46
CA ASN A 112 -4.98 -3.33 -8.57
C ASN A 112 -6.41 -3.25 -9.14
N ALA A 113 -7.40 -3.64 -8.35
CA ALA A 113 -8.81 -3.60 -8.73
C ALA A 113 -9.40 -2.19 -8.54
N SER A 114 -10.33 -1.80 -9.43
CA SER A 114 -10.98 -0.48 -9.36
C SER A 114 -11.76 -0.21 -8.08
N VAL A 115 -12.26 -1.27 -7.42
CA VAL A 115 -12.99 -1.19 -6.16
C VAL A 115 -12.09 -1.10 -4.92
N ALA A 116 -10.83 -1.50 -5.05
CA ALA A 116 -9.81 -1.47 -4.03
C ALA A 116 -8.44 -1.16 -4.68
N PRO A 117 -8.21 0.09 -5.11
CA PRO A 117 -7.02 0.47 -5.85
C PRO A 117 -5.79 0.57 -4.95
N TRP A 118 -4.61 0.38 -5.55
CA TRP A 118 -3.33 0.71 -4.96
C TRP A 118 -2.95 2.16 -5.21
N TYR A 119 -2.43 2.80 -4.19
CA TYR A 119 -1.81 4.12 -4.26
C TYR A 119 -0.34 3.97 -3.91
N ILE A 120 0.54 4.37 -4.84
CA ILE A 120 1.98 4.38 -4.60
C ILE A 120 2.33 5.69 -3.91
N ILE A 121 2.89 5.58 -2.71
CA ILE A 121 3.32 6.71 -1.88
C ILE A 121 4.84 6.86 -2.05
N ASP A 122 5.27 7.98 -2.60
CA ASP A 122 6.69 8.34 -2.60
C ASP A 122 7.15 8.57 -1.15
N SER A 123 8.03 7.70 -0.69
CA SER A 123 8.54 7.71 0.69
C SER A 123 9.99 8.17 0.78
N GLY A 124 10.52 8.81 -0.25
CA GLY A 124 11.83 9.43 -0.25
C GLY A 124 11.94 10.51 0.82
N ASP A 125 10.97 11.42 0.88
CA ASP A 125 10.79 12.38 1.97
C ASP A 125 9.63 11.97 2.89
N LYS A 126 9.85 11.96 4.21
CA LYS A 126 8.84 11.52 5.19
C LYS A 126 7.65 12.47 5.27
N LYS A 127 7.85 13.78 5.14
CA LYS A 127 6.80 14.78 5.21
C LYS A 127 5.93 14.74 3.97
N TRP A 128 6.57 14.55 2.82
CA TRP A 128 5.86 14.35 1.57
C TRP A 128 5.01 13.08 1.58
N ALA A 129 5.55 11.98 2.08
CA ALA A 129 4.79 10.73 2.26
C ALA A 129 3.56 10.91 3.15
N GLU A 130 3.69 11.64 4.27
CA GLU A 130 2.58 11.93 5.19
C GLU A 130 1.47 12.72 4.50
N LEU A 131 1.82 13.75 3.71
CA LEU A 131 0.83 14.53 2.96
C LEU A 131 0.11 13.67 1.92
N GLN A 132 0.83 12.85 1.16
CA GLN A 132 0.23 11.95 0.17
C GLN A 132 -0.76 10.96 0.82
N VAL A 133 -0.41 10.39 1.98
CA VAL A 133 -1.29 9.49 2.73
C VAL A 133 -2.57 10.22 3.14
N LEU A 134 -2.46 11.40 3.75
CA LEU A 134 -3.62 12.18 4.19
C LEU A 134 -4.50 12.61 3.01
N GLU A 135 -3.90 13.04 1.91
CA GLU A 135 -4.63 13.41 0.71
C GLU A 135 -5.39 12.21 0.13
N THR A 136 -4.74 11.04 0.08
CA THR A 136 -5.36 9.80 -0.39
C THR A 136 -6.54 9.39 0.49
N LEU A 137 -6.37 9.46 1.81
CA LEU A 137 -7.44 9.16 2.77
C LEU A 137 -8.62 10.13 2.62
N CYS A 138 -8.35 11.45 2.61
CA CYS A 138 -9.40 12.46 2.45
C CYS A 138 -10.17 12.27 1.15
N SER A 139 -9.45 12.04 0.04
CA SER A 139 -10.06 11.87 -1.28
C SER A 139 -10.89 10.59 -1.35
N GLY A 140 -10.36 9.48 -0.83
CA GLY A 140 -11.05 8.19 -0.81
C GLY A 140 -12.33 8.22 0.01
N ILE A 141 -12.28 8.82 1.21
CA ILE A 141 -13.45 8.99 2.09
C ILE A 141 -14.49 9.88 1.41
N HIS A 142 -14.06 11.01 0.84
CA HIS A 142 -14.96 11.93 0.16
C HIS A 142 -15.71 11.27 -1.01
N VAL A 143 -15.00 10.51 -1.84
CA VAL A 143 -15.59 9.75 -2.95
C VAL A 143 -16.56 8.68 -2.43
N ALA A 144 -16.19 7.95 -1.38
CA ALA A 144 -17.05 6.94 -0.78
C ALA A 144 -18.36 7.54 -0.24
N MET A 145 -18.29 8.68 0.46
CA MET A 145 -19.47 9.39 0.97
C MET A 145 -20.41 9.90 -0.15
N GLN A 146 -19.86 10.28 -1.30
CA GLN A 146 -20.68 10.70 -2.44
C GLN A 146 -21.37 9.52 -3.12
N ASN A 147 -20.78 8.33 -3.08
CA ASN A 147 -21.28 7.13 -3.75
C ASN A 147 -22.27 6.30 -2.89
N GLU A 148 -22.49 6.62 -1.62
CA GLU A 148 -23.48 5.95 -0.75
C GLU A 148 -24.90 5.95 -1.34
N SER A 149 -25.17 6.82 -2.29
CA SER A 149 -26.49 6.93 -2.96
C SER A 149 -26.71 5.96 -4.11
N LEU A 150 -25.71 5.21 -4.51
CA LEU A 150 -25.79 4.30 -5.66
C LEU A 150 -25.57 2.84 -5.22
N ALA A 151 -26.59 2.27 -4.58
CA ALA A 151 -26.72 0.82 -4.49
C ALA A 151 -26.94 0.27 -5.93
N VAL A 152 -25.86 0.16 -6.71
CA VAL A 152 -25.90 -0.44 -8.03
C VAL A 152 -26.07 -1.94 -7.83
N PRO A 153 -27.11 -2.57 -8.41
CA PRO A 153 -27.23 -4.02 -8.34
C PRO A 153 -25.98 -4.66 -8.97
N ILE A 154 -25.27 -5.48 -8.20
CA ILE A 154 -24.02 -6.08 -8.59
C ILE A 154 -24.30 -7.17 -9.63
N LEU A 155 -24.33 -6.79 -10.89
CA LEU A 155 -24.50 -7.71 -12.02
C LEU A 155 -23.17 -8.13 -12.65
N GLN A 156 -22.04 -7.55 -12.26
CA GLN A 156 -20.74 -7.87 -12.84
C GLN A 156 -19.91 -8.74 -11.89
N ASN A 157 -19.60 -9.94 -12.34
CA ASN A 157 -18.78 -10.90 -11.62
C ASN A 157 -17.26 -10.61 -11.71
N VAL A 158 -16.85 -9.63 -12.51
CA VAL A 158 -15.43 -9.30 -12.73
C VAL A 158 -15.24 -7.78 -12.67
N PHE A 159 -14.40 -7.32 -11.78
CA PHE A 159 -13.91 -5.94 -11.80
C PHE A 159 -12.67 -5.87 -12.68
N PRO A 160 -12.62 -4.95 -13.66
CA PRO A 160 -11.42 -4.78 -14.46
C PRO A 160 -10.27 -4.28 -13.59
N LEU A 161 -9.09 -4.82 -13.84
CA LEU A 161 -7.87 -4.26 -13.28
C LEU A 161 -7.58 -2.91 -13.93
N VAL A 162 -7.13 -1.94 -13.15
CA VAL A 162 -6.67 -0.66 -13.66
C VAL A 162 -5.15 -0.71 -13.89
N LYS A 163 -4.69 0.05 -14.89
CA LYS A 163 -3.26 0.10 -15.20
C LYS A 163 -2.47 0.62 -14.00
N MET A 164 -1.43 -0.10 -13.66
CA MET A 164 -0.49 0.27 -12.61
C MET A 164 0.81 0.79 -13.24
N PRO A 165 1.38 1.92 -12.78
CA PRO A 165 2.73 2.30 -13.18
C PRO A 165 3.73 1.29 -12.60
N LYS A 166 4.87 1.12 -13.27
CA LYS A 166 5.97 0.34 -12.68
C LYS A 166 6.60 1.09 -11.54
N LEU A 167 7.06 0.39 -10.52
CA LEU A 167 7.71 1.00 -9.37
C LEU A 167 9.01 1.75 -9.75
N SER A 168 9.72 1.27 -10.77
CA SER A 168 10.89 1.95 -11.33
C SER A 168 10.57 3.27 -12.05
N GLU A 169 9.32 3.51 -12.41
CA GLU A 169 8.85 4.74 -13.08
C GLU A 169 8.35 5.79 -12.08
N VAL A 170 8.29 5.46 -10.79
CA VAL A 170 7.86 6.39 -9.74
C VAL A 170 8.97 7.38 -9.42
N GLU A 171 8.67 8.68 -9.51
CA GLU A 171 9.59 9.73 -9.09
C GLU A 171 9.73 9.74 -7.57
N LEU A 172 10.95 9.62 -7.06
CA LEU A 172 11.25 9.50 -5.63
C LEU A 172 12.16 10.63 -5.12
N ASP A 173 12.20 11.73 -5.83
CA ASP A 173 13.08 12.88 -5.58
C ASP A 173 12.34 14.15 -5.11
N ARG A 174 11.04 14.02 -4.83
CA ARG A 174 10.25 15.14 -4.32
C ARG A 174 10.55 15.42 -2.87
N GLU A 175 10.84 16.68 -2.58
CA GLU A 175 11.00 17.23 -1.25
C GLU A 175 9.99 18.37 -1.05
N ILE A 176 9.55 18.55 0.18
CA ILE A 176 8.65 19.64 0.56
C ILE A 176 9.29 20.50 1.64
N SER A 177 9.18 21.82 1.52
CA SER A 177 9.67 22.74 2.54
C SER A 177 8.85 22.63 3.83
N GLU A 178 9.46 22.96 4.98
CA GLU A 178 8.81 22.91 6.30
C GLU A 178 7.55 23.80 6.37
N GLU A 179 7.57 24.94 5.69
CA GLU A 179 6.46 25.91 5.68
C GLU A 179 5.27 25.38 4.87
N GLU A 180 5.53 24.86 3.66
CA GLU A 180 4.52 24.24 2.81
C GLU A 180 3.93 23.01 3.47
N TYR A 181 4.77 22.13 4.05
CA TYR A 181 4.32 20.95 4.80
C TYR A 181 3.34 21.33 5.91
N LYS A 182 3.69 22.28 6.79
CA LYS A 182 2.82 22.70 7.89
C LYS A 182 1.49 23.29 7.42
N LYS A 183 1.51 24.00 6.29
CA LYS A 183 0.31 24.60 5.70
C LYS A 183 -0.63 23.53 5.16
N GLU A 184 -0.11 22.62 4.32
CA GLU A 184 -0.90 21.55 3.71
C GLU A 184 -1.37 20.53 4.74
N LEU A 185 -0.52 20.16 5.71
CA LEU A 185 -0.90 19.26 6.81
C LEU A 185 -2.11 19.79 7.59
N ARG A 186 -2.11 21.08 7.98
CA ARG A 186 -3.25 21.68 8.68
C ARG A 186 -4.52 21.71 7.82
N HIS A 187 -4.37 21.91 6.52
CA HIS A 187 -5.49 21.91 5.59
C HIS A 187 -6.12 20.52 5.48
N LEU A 188 -5.30 19.49 5.30
CA LEU A 188 -5.76 18.11 5.19
C LEU A 188 -6.35 17.57 6.49
N GLN A 189 -5.72 17.89 7.65
CA GLN A 189 -6.24 17.50 8.97
C GLN A 189 -7.61 18.12 9.30
N LYS A 190 -7.96 19.27 8.71
CA LYS A 190 -9.30 19.87 8.88
C LYS A 190 -10.35 19.22 7.97
N LYS A 191 -9.95 18.50 6.94
CA LYS A 191 -10.86 17.77 6.04
C LYS A 191 -11.23 16.39 6.53
N LEU A 192 -10.35 15.77 7.35
CA LEU A 192 -10.61 14.51 8.05
C LEU A 192 -11.53 14.72 9.26
#